data_7a132966eb71204e98d8577bd2247b54
#
_entry.id   7a132966eb71204e98d8577bd2247b54
#
_cell.length_a   1.000
_cell.length_b   1.000
_cell.length_c   1.000
_cell.angle_alpha   90.00
_cell.angle_beta   90.00
_cell.angle_gamma   90.00
#
_symmetry.space_group_name_H-M   'P 1'
#
loop_
_entity.id
_entity.type
_entity.pdbx_description
1 polymer ?
#
loop_
_entity_poly.entity_id
_entity_poly.type
_entity_poly.pdbx_seq_one_letter_code
_entity_poly.pdbx_strand_id
1 'polypeptide(L)'
;MTRYEHTQIGHVIVWSLLAIILIASGGLVRHHAPPAIISIILLVCLVLFYRLKITIEDETLCASFGPGIIRKRVRLAEIVRCEPIRIRWWYGWGIHLTPYGWLYNVSGFDAVAISLHDGRKIALGTDDPHGLTDAISTYISNRI
;
A
#
# COMPACT_ATOMS: atom_id res chain seq x y z
N MET A 1 -2.61 22.33 -3.47
CA MET A 1 -3.36 21.95 -4.68
C MET A 1 -3.00 20.51 -5.02
N THR A 2 -3.98 19.59 -5.02
CA THR A 2 -3.75 18.17 -5.31
C THR A 2 -3.34 18.01 -6.77
N ARG A 3 -2.15 17.44 -7.03
CA ARG A 3 -1.64 17.20 -8.39
C ARG A 3 -1.91 15.77 -8.88
N TYR A 4 -2.04 14.84 -7.97
CA TYR A 4 -2.33 13.44 -8.25
C TYR A 4 -3.10 12.85 -7.09
N GLU A 5 -4.14 12.09 -7.39
CA GLU A 5 -4.90 11.33 -6.40
C GLU A 5 -5.34 10.02 -7.04
N HIS A 6 -4.97 8.91 -6.44
CA HIS A 6 -5.38 7.59 -6.86
C HIS A 6 -5.68 6.72 -5.67
N THR A 7 -6.75 5.91 -5.75
CA THR A 7 -7.16 5.00 -4.68
C THR A 7 -7.30 3.60 -5.25
N GLN A 8 -6.51 2.68 -4.73
CA GLN A 8 -6.60 1.25 -5.02
C GLN A 8 -7.34 0.54 -3.90
N ILE A 9 -8.35 -0.27 -4.27
CA ILE A 9 -9.08 -1.11 -3.32
C ILE A 9 -8.35 -2.45 -3.18
N GLY A 10 -8.13 -2.88 -1.94
CA GLY A 10 -7.47 -4.14 -1.60
C GLY A 10 -8.38 -5.35 -1.78
N HIS A 11 -8.88 -5.60 -2.98
CA HIS A 11 -9.81 -6.71 -3.25
C HIS A 11 -9.29 -8.04 -2.72
N VAL A 12 -8.00 -8.35 -2.89
CA VAL A 12 -7.41 -9.60 -2.42
C VAL A 12 -7.44 -9.68 -0.90
N ILE A 13 -7.02 -8.63 -0.20
CA ILE A 13 -7.04 -8.58 1.26
C ILE A 13 -8.48 -8.67 1.77
N VAL A 14 -9.40 -7.91 1.17
CA VAL A 14 -10.82 -7.89 1.56
C VAL A 14 -11.42 -9.29 1.47
N TRP A 15 -11.33 -9.94 0.32
CA TRP A 15 -11.92 -11.27 0.12
C TRP A 15 -11.26 -12.35 0.93
N SER A 16 -9.92 -12.31 1.10
CA SER A 16 -9.18 -13.26 1.92
C SER A 16 -9.59 -13.16 3.40
N LEU A 17 -9.66 -11.95 3.94
CA LEU A 17 -10.05 -11.74 5.33
C LEU A 17 -11.51 -12.09 5.58
N LEU A 18 -12.42 -11.75 4.66
CA LEU A 18 -13.82 -12.15 4.75
C LEU A 18 -13.98 -13.66 4.74
N ALA A 19 -13.27 -14.39 3.87
CA ALA A 19 -13.28 -15.84 3.83
C ALA A 19 -12.80 -16.45 5.16
N ILE A 20 -11.71 -15.92 5.73
CA ILE A 20 -11.16 -16.39 7.00
C ILE A 20 -12.15 -16.13 8.15
N ILE A 21 -12.78 -14.94 8.19
CA ILE A 21 -13.80 -14.61 9.19
C ILE A 21 -14.98 -15.60 9.11
N LEU A 22 -15.44 -15.91 7.90
CA LEU A 22 -16.54 -16.82 7.66
C LEU A 22 -16.22 -18.25 8.11
N ILE A 23 -15.02 -18.74 7.82
CA ILE A 23 -14.53 -20.05 8.26
C ILE A 23 -14.39 -20.10 9.78
N ALA A 24 -13.84 -19.07 10.40
CA ALA A 24 -13.68 -18.96 11.86
C ALA A 24 -15.03 -18.91 12.58
N SER A 25 -16.01 -18.22 12.00
CA SER A 25 -17.38 -18.11 12.55
C SER A 25 -18.17 -19.42 12.40
N GLY A 26 -17.91 -20.19 11.32
CA GLY A 26 -18.61 -21.43 11.00
C GLY A 26 -18.24 -22.64 11.85
N GLY A 27 -17.39 -22.50 12.86
CA GLY A 27 -17.14 -23.55 13.85
C GLY A 27 -16.09 -24.60 13.48
N LEU A 28 -15.30 -24.41 12.43
CA LEU A 28 -14.20 -25.31 12.08
C LEU A 28 -13.02 -25.21 13.06
N VAL A 29 -12.91 -24.10 13.78
CA VAL A 29 -11.86 -23.86 14.80
C VAL A 29 -12.47 -23.93 16.19
N ARG A 30 -12.84 -25.13 16.62
CA ARG A 30 -13.60 -25.34 17.87
C ARG A 30 -12.77 -25.38 19.15
N HIS A 31 -11.46 -25.19 19.12
CA HIS A 31 -10.69 -25.69 20.24
C HIS A 31 -9.70 -24.80 20.97
N HIS A 32 -9.28 -23.60 20.69
CA HIS A 32 -8.28 -22.95 21.61
C HIS A 32 -8.22 -21.42 21.71
N ALA A 33 -9.05 -20.68 21.00
CA ALA A 33 -9.19 -19.24 21.27
C ALA A 33 -10.66 -18.84 21.12
N PRO A 34 -11.17 -17.87 21.89
CA PRO A 34 -12.52 -17.40 21.68
C PRO A 34 -12.62 -16.87 20.25
N PRO A 35 -13.51 -17.42 19.41
CA PRO A 35 -13.64 -17.04 17.99
C PRO A 35 -13.91 -15.55 17.81
N ALA A 36 -14.49 -14.92 18.82
CA ALA A 36 -14.74 -13.49 18.84
C ALA A 36 -13.47 -12.64 18.78
N ILE A 37 -12.42 -13.00 19.50
CA ILE A 37 -11.16 -12.21 19.52
C ILE A 37 -10.48 -12.28 18.14
N ILE A 38 -10.41 -13.46 17.53
CA ILE A 38 -9.83 -13.64 16.20
C ILE A 38 -10.62 -12.83 15.19
N SER A 39 -11.96 -12.88 15.23
CA SER A 39 -12.82 -12.13 14.33
C SER A 39 -12.65 -10.62 14.48
N ILE A 40 -12.49 -10.11 15.71
CA ILE A 40 -12.21 -8.69 15.96
C ILE A 40 -10.86 -8.27 15.37
N ILE A 41 -9.81 -9.06 15.57
CA ILE A 41 -8.48 -8.77 15.01
C ILE A 41 -8.54 -8.74 13.47
N LEU A 42 -9.19 -9.71 12.85
CA LEU A 42 -9.35 -9.77 11.39
C LEU A 42 -10.17 -8.59 10.86
N LEU A 43 -11.21 -8.18 11.58
CA LEU A 43 -12.00 -7.00 11.22
C LEU A 43 -11.19 -5.72 11.31
N VAL A 44 -10.36 -5.57 12.34
CA VAL A 44 -9.44 -4.44 12.47
C VAL A 44 -8.44 -4.43 11.31
N CYS A 45 -7.84 -5.57 10.96
CA CYS A 45 -6.96 -5.68 9.80
C CYS A 45 -7.69 -5.31 8.50
N LEU A 46 -8.93 -5.75 8.33
CA LEU A 46 -9.75 -5.40 7.17
C LEU A 46 -9.94 -3.89 7.06
N VAL A 47 -10.32 -3.23 8.15
CA VAL A 47 -10.53 -1.77 8.18
C VAL A 47 -9.22 -1.01 7.93
N LEU A 48 -8.09 -1.52 8.38
CA LEU A 48 -6.79 -0.87 8.17
C LEU A 48 -6.28 -1.01 6.72
N PHE A 49 -6.55 -2.13 6.06
CA PHE A 49 -5.93 -2.48 4.78
C PHE A 49 -6.89 -2.61 3.59
N TYR A 50 -8.18 -2.24 3.74
CA TYR A 50 -9.14 -2.39 2.64
C TYR A 50 -8.84 -1.50 1.43
N ARG A 51 -8.09 -0.41 1.60
CA ARG A 51 -7.68 0.49 0.52
C ARG A 51 -6.33 1.13 0.77
N LEU A 52 -5.66 1.48 -0.31
CA LEU A 52 -4.47 2.33 -0.33
C LEU A 52 -4.75 3.56 -1.18
N LYS A 53 -4.70 4.73 -0.58
CA LYS A 53 -4.83 6.02 -1.26
C LYS A 53 -3.46 6.68 -1.39
N ILE A 54 -3.09 7.04 -2.61
CA ILE A 54 -1.85 7.77 -2.91
C ILE A 54 -2.25 9.17 -3.40
N THR A 55 -1.70 10.18 -2.75
CA THR A 55 -1.91 11.59 -3.12
C THR A 55 -0.59 12.31 -3.24
N ILE A 56 -0.54 13.26 -4.14
CA ILE A 56 0.55 14.25 -4.24
C ILE A 56 -0.08 15.63 -3.99
N GLU A 57 0.22 16.20 -2.84
CA GLU A 57 -0.23 17.52 -2.42
C GLU A 57 0.93 18.32 -1.87
N ASP A 58 1.00 19.61 -2.21
CA ASP A 58 1.99 20.55 -1.68
C ASP A 58 3.41 19.98 -1.64
N GLU A 59 3.83 19.37 -2.77
CA GLU A 59 5.15 18.75 -2.95
C GLU A 59 5.42 17.54 -2.04
N THR A 60 4.37 16.95 -1.47
CA THR A 60 4.45 15.77 -0.62
C THR A 60 3.66 14.61 -1.22
N LEU A 61 4.35 13.50 -1.43
CA LEU A 61 3.75 12.21 -1.75
C LEU A 61 3.28 11.56 -0.46
N CYS A 62 2.00 11.26 -0.36
CA CYS A 62 1.40 10.60 0.79
C CYS A 62 0.70 9.31 0.36
N ALA A 63 1.10 8.19 0.95
CA ALA A 63 0.40 6.91 0.87
C ALA A 63 -0.31 6.65 2.19
N SER A 64 -1.63 6.46 2.16
CA SER A 64 -2.46 6.23 3.35
C SER A 64 -3.31 4.97 3.20
N PHE A 65 -3.32 4.15 4.25
CA PHE A 65 -4.09 2.91 4.30
C PHE A 65 -5.43 3.11 5.03
N GLY A 66 -6.45 2.43 4.54
CA GLY A 66 -7.77 2.41 5.14
C GLY A 66 -8.34 3.81 5.36
N PRO A 67 -8.78 4.14 6.59
CA PRO A 67 -9.27 5.46 6.95
C PRO A 67 -8.14 6.50 7.10
N GLY A 68 -6.88 6.13 6.81
CA GLY A 68 -5.72 7.03 6.91
C GLY A 68 -5.01 7.00 8.26
N ILE A 69 -5.16 5.93 9.03
CA ILE A 69 -4.45 5.72 10.31
C ILE A 69 -2.97 5.46 10.02
N ILE A 70 -2.68 4.56 9.08
CA ILE A 70 -1.32 4.27 8.64
C ILE A 70 -1.01 5.14 7.43
N ARG A 71 0.00 6.00 7.55
CA ARG A 71 0.41 6.93 6.50
C ARG A 71 1.91 6.93 6.31
N LYS A 72 2.35 6.94 5.05
CA LYS A 72 3.74 7.18 4.67
C LYS A 72 3.81 8.47 3.86
N ARG A 73 4.62 9.42 4.31
CA ARG A 73 4.84 10.70 3.63
C ARG A 73 6.29 10.79 3.18
N VAL A 74 6.48 11.31 1.96
CA VAL A 74 7.79 11.55 1.36
C VAL A 74 7.71 12.87 0.61
N ARG A 75 8.66 13.77 0.85
CA ARG A 75 8.75 15.01 0.08
C ARG A 75 9.27 14.68 -1.32
N LEU A 76 8.63 15.21 -2.34
CA LEU A 76 9.06 15.01 -3.73
C LEU A 76 10.51 15.48 -3.94
N ALA A 77 10.91 16.49 -3.16
CA ALA A 77 12.28 16.99 -3.15
C ALA A 77 13.34 15.96 -2.74
N GLU A 78 12.94 14.94 -1.99
CA GLU A 78 13.84 13.86 -1.52
C GLU A 78 13.96 12.72 -2.53
N ILE A 79 13.11 12.69 -3.56
CA ILE A 79 13.08 11.63 -4.57
C ILE A 79 14.14 11.88 -5.61
N VAL A 80 15.02 10.90 -5.80
CA VAL A 80 16.06 10.89 -6.84
C VAL A 80 15.56 10.20 -8.09
N ARG A 81 14.86 9.08 -7.93
CA ARG A 81 14.42 8.23 -9.03
C ARG A 81 13.11 7.55 -8.66
N CYS A 82 12.25 7.40 -9.64
CA CYS A 82 11.08 6.55 -9.57
C CYS A 82 10.95 5.73 -10.85
N GLU A 83 10.50 4.50 -10.71
CA GLU A 83 10.30 3.59 -11.84
C GLU A 83 9.15 2.62 -11.55
N PRO A 84 8.32 2.30 -12.57
CA PRO A 84 7.31 1.28 -12.43
C PRO A 84 8.00 -0.09 -12.32
N ILE A 85 7.54 -0.91 -11.39
CA ILE A 85 8.04 -2.27 -11.17
C ILE A 85 6.90 -3.25 -11.06
N ARG A 86 7.19 -4.52 -11.30
CA ARG A 86 6.27 -5.62 -11.01
C ARG A 86 6.77 -6.41 -9.82
N ILE A 87 5.90 -6.53 -8.81
CA ILE A 87 6.17 -7.23 -7.56
C ILE A 87 5.94 -8.74 -7.78
N ARG A 88 6.82 -9.56 -7.23
CA ARG A 88 6.64 -11.00 -7.26
C ARG A 88 5.57 -11.43 -6.24
N TRP A 89 4.78 -12.44 -6.59
CA TRP A 89 3.63 -12.90 -5.79
C TRP A 89 3.98 -13.31 -4.35
N TRP A 90 5.20 -13.77 -4.10
CA TRP A 90 5.63 -14.19 -2.76
C TRP A 90 5.96 -13.03 -1.80
N TYR A 91 6.05 -11.81 -2.28
CA TYR A 91 6.14 -10.64 -1.38
C TYR A 91 4.81 -10.29 -0.74
N GLY A 92 3.69 -10.79 -1.27
CA GLY A 92 2.35 -10.64 -0.71
C GLY A 92 1.82 -9.21 -0.71
N TRP A 93 0.85 -9.00 0.14
CA TRP A 93 0.16 -7.73 0.32
C TRP A 93 0.37 -7.22 1.75
N GLY A 94 0.22 -5.91 1.97
CA GLY A 94 0.45 -5.25 3.24
C GLY A 94 1.74 -4.41 3.22
N ILE A 95 2.41 -4.35 4.36
CA ILE A 95 3.66 -3.59 4.53
C ILE A 95 4.79 -4.59 4.80
N HIS A 96 5.71 -4.70 3.85
CA HIS A 96 6.80 -5.68 3.89
C HIS A 96 8.13 -5.09 3.44
N LEU A 97 9.23 -5.66 3.92
CA LEU A 97 10.56 -5.35 3.43
C LEU A 97 10.86 -6.22 2.20
N THR A 98 11.26 -5.58 1.10
CA THR A 98 11.60 -6.21 -0.18
C THR A 98 12.97 -5.73 -0.67
N PRO A 99 13.55 -6.32 -1.72
CA PRO A 99 14.75 -5.79 -2.37
C PRO A 99 14.60 -4.35 -2.91
N TYR A 100 13.36 -3.91 -3.11
CA TYR A 100 13.03 -2.53 -3.51
C TYR A 100 12.79 -1.59 -2.31
N GLY A 101 13.10 -2.03 -1.09
CA GLY A 101 12.84 -1.35 0.16
C GLY A 101 11.49 -1.72 0.77
N TRP A 102 10.95 -0.84 1.60
CA TRP A 102 9.63 -1.05 2.20
C TRP A 102 8.53 -0.98 1.15
N LEU A 103 7.83 -2.09 0.97
CA LEU A 103 6.67 -2.19 0.11
C LEU A 103 5.39 -1.84 0.89
N TYR A 104 4.57 -0.99 0.30
CA TYR A 104 3.23 -0.65 0.77
C TYR A 104 2.23 -1.03 -0.31
N ASN A 105 1.51 -2.13 -0.13
CA ASN A 105 0.60 -2.69 -1.15
C ASN A 105 -0.66 -3.26 -0.52
N VAL A 106 -1.80 -3.15 -1.19
CA VAL A 106 -3.09 -3.75 -0.76
C VAL A 106 -3.64 -4.75 -1.77
N SER A 107 -3.23 -4.66 -3.03
CA SER A 107 -3.71 -5.55 -4.10
C SER A 107 -2.80 -5.47 -5.32
N GLY A 108 -2.90 -6.49 -6.18
CA GLY A 108 -2.15 -6.53 -7.44
C GLY A 108 -0.65 -6.76 -7.27
N PHE A 109 0.06 -6.64 -8.40
CA PHE A 109 1.50 -6.91 -8.51
C PHE A 109 2.27 -5.74 -9.12
N ASP A 110 1.60 -4.64 -9.42
CA ASP A 110 2.23 -3.45 -9.97
C ASP A 110 2.52 -2.45 -8.85
N ALA A 111 3.66 -1.79 -8.94
CA ALA A 111 4.11 -0.80 -7.98
C ALA A 111 5.06 0.22 -8.63
N VAL A 112 5.34 1.27 -7.89
CA VAL A 112 6.39 2.23 -8.24
C VAL A 112 7.50 2.16 -7.18
N ALA A 113 8.71 1.83 -7.63
CA ALA A 113 9.91 1.88 -6.78
C ALA A 113 10.42 3.31 -6.75
N ILE A 114 10.65 3.83 -5.56
CA ILE A 114 11.09 5.20 -5.30
C ILE A 114 12.40 5.14 -4.53
N SER A 115 13.43 5.79 -5.05
CA SER A 115 14.72 5.94 -4.40
C SER A 115 14.88 7.36 -3.86
N LEU A 116 15.35 7.48 -2.64
CA LEU A 116 15.53 8.76 -1.95
C LEU A 116 17.01 9.16 -1.91
N HIS A 117 17.28 10.44 -1.73
CA HIS A 117 18.65 10.99 -1.63
C HIS A 117 19.48 10.37 -0.49
N ASP A 118 18.83 9.96 0.59
CA ASP A 118 19.49 9.32 1.74
C ASP A 118 19.78 7.82 1.55
N GLY A 119 19.53 7.29 0.35
CA GLY A 119 19.73 5.88 0.00
C GLY A 119 18.57 4.96 0.40
N ARG A 120 17.57 5.45 1.11
CA ARG A 120 16.35 4.66 1.40
C ARG A 120 15.57 4.41 0.13
N LYS A 121 14.94 3.23 0.08
CA LYS A 121 14.05 2.83 -1.00
C LYS A 121 12.67 2.48 -0.44
N ILE A 122 11.64 2.83 -1.16
CA ILE A 122 10.26 2.43 -0.89
C ILE A 122 9.59 1.98 -2.19
N ALA A 123 8.62 1.10 -2.08
CA ALA A 123 7.78 0.70 -3.20
C ALA A 123 6.30 0.91 -2.83
N LEU A 124 5.57 1.61 -3.66
CA LEU A 124 4.14 1.87 -3.48
C LEU A 124 3.35 1.04 -4.48
N GLY A 125 2.54 0.11 -3.98
CA GLY A 125 1.61 -0.67 -4.79
C GLY A 125 0.53 0.23 -5.38
N THR A 126 0.28 0.07 -6.66
CA THR A 126 -0.74 0.84 -7.38
C THR A 126 -1.14 0.09 -8.65
N ASP A 127 -2.40 0.19 -9.04
CA ASP A 127 -2.91 -0.27 -10.34
C ASP A 127 -2.74 0.79 -11.45
N ASP A 128 -2.17 1.96 -11.11
CA ASP A 128 -1.77 3.02 -12.05
C ASP A 128 -0.28 3.39 -11.88
N PRO A 129 0.66 2.46 -12.14
CA PRO A 129 2.09 2.72 -11.93
C PRO A 129 2.65 3.78 -12.87
N HIS A 130 2.14 3.87 -14.09
CA HIS A 130 2.59 4.86 -15.06
C HIS A 130 2.12 6.27 -14.70
N GLY A 131 0.85 6.46 -14.35
CA GLY A 131 0.33 7.76 -13.92
C GLY A 131 1.03 8.30 -12.68
N LEU A 132 1.32 7.45 -11.69
CA LEU A 132 2.08 7.83 -10.51
C LEU A 132 3.53 8.20 -10.85
N THR A 133 4.19 7.40 -11.70
CA THR A 133 5.57 7.68 -12.14
C THR A 133 5.65 8.99 -12.92
N ASP A 134 4.72 9.25 -13.82
CA ASP A 134 4.66 10.48 -14.62
C ASP A 134 4.43 11.70 -13.74
N ALA A 135 3.53 11.60 -12.75
CA ALA A 135 3.27 12.69 -11.80
C ALA A 135 4.52 13.06 -10.98
N ILE A 136 5.29 12.07 -10.52
CA ILE A 136 6.54 12.28 -9.79
C ILE A 136 7.63 12.82 -10.72
N SER A 137 7.80 12.23 -11.90
CA SER A 137 8.84 12.62 -12.87
C SER A 137 8.65 14.03 -13.38
N THR A 138 7.41 14.46 -13.62
CA THR A 138 7.08 15.83 -14.01
C THR A 138 7.56 16.84 -12.97
N TYR A 139 7.40 16.51 -11.68
CA TYR A 139 7.90 17.35 -10.61
C TYR A 139 9.42 17.43 -10.59
N ILE A 140 10.11 16.29 -10.74
CA ILE A 140 11.57 16.22 -10.77
C ILE A 140 12.12 17.02 -11.95
N SER A 141 11.53 16.88 -13.15
CA SER A 141 11.96 17.57 -14.37
C SER A 141 11.77 19.09 -14.31
N ASN A 142 10.74 19.57 -13.67
CA ASN A 142 10.46 21.00 -13.53
C ASN A 142 11.39 21.71 -12.52
N ARG A 143 12.25 20.95 -11.87
CA ARG A 143 13.16 21.44 -10.83
C ARG A 143 14.62 21.64 -11.34
N ILE A 144 14.92 21.09 -12.52
CA ILE A 144 16.19 21.25 -13.23
C ILE A 144 16.11 22.48 -14.13
#